data_a6e0c0af3e6a87f682ddadb4451484f4
#
_entry.id   a6e0c0af3e6a87f682ddadb4451484f4
#
_cell.length_a   1.000
_cell.length_b   1.000
_cell.length_c   1.000
_cell.angle_alpha   90.00
_cell.angle_beta   90.00
_cell.angle_gamma   90.00
#
_symmetry.space_group_name_H-M   'P 1'
#
loop_
_entity.id
_entity.type
_entity.pdbx_description
1 polymer ?
#
loop_
_entity_poly.entity_id
_entity_poly.type
_entity_poly.pdbx_seq_one_letter_code
_entity_poly.pdbx_strand_id
1 'polypeptide(L)'
;MLVIEDVRAYEVLDSRGNPTVKAEITLSDGSVGAAIVPSGASTGSKEALELRDNDERFGGKGVLKAVANVNETIADEILGLDAFNQTQLDDTLRELDGTNNYSNLGANATLGVSMATARAAAAALGMPLYRYLGGANASILPVPMCNIINGGAHANNNVDFQEFMIMPFGFTSFKEALRSVCEIYAILKKELANSGHSTALGDEGGFAPNLANNTEPIDLLMTCIKKAGYENRVKIALDVASTEFFKDGKYHMEGKAFSSEDLIERYVELCAKYPICSIEDGLAENDFEGWIKLTEKLGNKIQLVGDDLFVTNEDILREGIIKKMANAVLIKPNQIGTITQTMRTVRLAQRNNYKCVMSHRSGESEDAFIADFAVALNTGQIKTGALARGERTAKYNRLLEIEFESDEYLGEKL
;
A
#
# COMPACT_ATOMS: atom_id res chain seq x y z
N MET A 1 29.52 3.45 -17.20
CA MET A 1 29.17 2.58 -16.07
C MET A 1 29.38 3.42 -14.82
N LEU A 2 28.35 3.64 -14.03
CA LEU A 2 28.46 4.22 -12.69
C LEU A 2 28.30 3.09 -11.70
N VAL A 3 29.32 2.92 -10.86
CA VAL A 3 29.35 1.81 -9.90
C VAL A 3 28.96 2.27 -8.50
N ILE A 4 28.46 1.33 -7.72
CA ILE A 4 28.20 1.54 -6.29
C ILE A 4 29.54 1.62 -5.58
N GLU A 5 29.80 2.73 -4.89
CA GLU A 5 31.06 3.03 -4.20
C GLU A 5 30.95 2.93 -2.68
N ASP A 6 29.77 3.24 -2.12
CA ASP A 6 29.51 3.14 -0.69
C ASP A 6 28.08 2.69 -0.41
N VAL A 7 27.92 1.89 0.63
CA VAL A 7 26.63 1.33 1.08
C VAL A 7 26.54 1.50 2.59
N ARG A 8 25.49 2.18 3.04
CA ARG A 8 25.25 2.42 4.48
C ARG A 8 23.80 2.17 4.84
N ALA A 9 23.56 1.68 6.04
CA ALA A 9 22.24 1.62 6.62
C ALA A 9 22.26 2.07 8.08
N TYR A 10 21.09 2.57 8.50
CA TYR A 10 20.86 3.10 9.85
C TYR A 10 19.53 2.59 10.38
N GLU A 11 19.47 2.38 11.70
CA GLU A 11 18.20 2.24 12.39
C GLU A 11 17.57 3.64 12.58
N VAL A 12 16.34 3.82 12.05
CA VAL A 12 15.53 5.04 12.18
C VAL A 12 14.15 4.69 12.70
N LEU A 13 13.29 5.67 13.01
CA LEU A 13 11.94 5.42 13.52
C LEU A 13 10.86 5.58 12.45
N ASP A 14 9.86 4.71 12.50
CA ASP A 14 8.63 4.82 11.73
C ASP A 14 7.60 5.73 12.42
N SER A 15 6.44 5.93 11.79
CA SER A 15 5.32 6.76 12.28
C SER A 15 4.69 6.25 13.59
N ARG A 16 4.98 5.02 13.99
CA ARG A 16 4.54 4.41 15.26
C ARG A 16 5.62 4.43 16.33
N GLY A 17 6.79 5.01 16.04
CA GLY A 17 7.95 5.02 16.94
C GLY A 17 8.66 3.67 17.01
N ASN A 18 8.41 2.74 16.07
CA ASN A 18 9.16 1.51 15.97
C ASN A 18 10.39 1.69 15.07
N PRO A 19 11.50 0.98 15.35
CA PRO A 19 12.65 1.00 14.47
C PRO A 19 12.35 0.46 13.07
N THR A 20 12.99 1.05 12.08
CA THR A 20 13.05 0.55 10.70
C THR A 20 14.40 0.85 10.06
N VAL A 21 14.64 0.30 8.86
CA VAL A 21 15.90 0.45 8.12
C VAL A 21 15.82 1.66 7.20
N LYS A 22 16.82 2.55 7.30
CA LYS A 22 17.16 3.51 6.26
C LYS A 22 18.44 3.04 5.57
N ALA A 23 18.41 2.81 4.26
CA ALA A 23 19.58 2.52 3.45
C ALA A 23 20.00 3.74 2.63
N GLU A 24 21.30 3.89 2.38
CA GLU A 24 21.91 4.95 1.58
C GLU A 24 22.98 4.36 0.66
N ILE A 25 22.93 4.71 -0.61
CA ILE A 25 23.86 4.26 -1.65
C ILE A 25 24.54 5.47 -2.25
N THR A 26 25.86 5.44 -2.31
CA THR A 26 26.69 6.44 -3.01
C THR A 26 27.31 5.83 -4.25
N LEU A 27 27.24 6.55 -5.37
CA LEU A 27 27.83 6.15 -6.65
C LEU A 27 29.18 6.80 -6.89
N SER A 28 29.97 6.27 -7.82
CA SER A 28 31.32 6.72 -8.15
C SER A 28 31.43 8.16 -8.71
N ASP A 29 30.32 8.79 -9.04
CA ASP A 29 30.24 10.22 -9.39
C ASP A 29 29.84 11.11 -8.20
N GLY A 30 29.64 10.54 -7.02
CA GLY A 30 29.17 11.22 -5.82
C GLY A 30 27.65 11.34 -5.70
N SER A 31 26.87 10.81 -6.66
CA SER A 31 25.42 10.78 -6.55
C SER A 31 24.97 9.88 -5.42
N VAL A 32 23.98 10.34 -4.63
CA VAL A 32 23.48 9.63 -3.46
C VAL A 32 21.97 9.35 -3.60
N GLY A 33 21.57 8.16 -3.22
CA GLY A 33 20.17 7.77 -3.04
C GLY A 33 19.94 7.19 -1.67
N ALA A 34 18.84 7.55 -1.02
CA ALA A 34 18.46 7.02 0.29
C ALA A 34 17.00 6.57 0.30
N ALA A 35 16.67 5.55 1.08
CA ALA A 35 15.30 5.06 1.23
C ALA A 35 15.04 4.56 2.65
N ILE A 36 13.81 4.74 3.13
CA ILE A 36 13.32 4.23 4.42
C ILE A 36 12.25 3.17 4.13
N VAL A 37 12.40 2.00 4.73
CA VAL A 37 11.49 0.87 4.49
C VAL A 37 10.28 0.94 5.43
N PRO A 38 9.04 0.83 4.94
CA PRO A 38 7.84 0.80 5.78
C PRO A 38 7.64 -0.57 6.45
N SER A 39 6.77 -0.60 7.48
CA SER A 39 6.46 -1.80 8.27
C SER A 39 4.95 -1.98 8.48
N GLY A 40 4.41 -3.18 8.29
CA GLY A 40 3.00 -3.49 8.52
C GLY A 40 2.64 -3.68 10.00
N ALA A 41 1.38 -3.42 10.36
CA ALA A 41 0.77 -3.86 11.62
C ALA A 41 0.11 -5.23 11.45
N SER A 42 -0.75 -5.38 10.45
CA SER A 42 -1.24 -6.65 9.94
C SER A 42 -0.32 -7.12 8.79
N THR A 43 -0.06 -8.40 8.71
CA THR A 43 0.82 -8.99 7.69
C THR A 43 0.23 -10.29 7.19
N GLY A 44 0.16 -10.45 5.87
CA GLY A 44 -0.21 -11.71 5.24
C GLY A 44 0.80 -12.81 5.57
N SER A 45 0.31 -14.03 5.77
CA SER A 45 1.15 -15.16 6.21
C SER A 45 2.29 -15.52 5.23
N LYS A 46 2.20 -15.05 3.98
CA LYS A 46 3.14 -15.35 2.90
C LYS A 46 4.03 -14.17 2.50
N GLU A 47 4.00 -13.07 3.27
CA GLU A 47 4.89 -11.93 3.03
C GLU A 47 6.37 -12.29 3.21
N ALA A 48 7.24 -11.57 2.52
CA ALA A 48 8.66 -11.59 2.78
C ALA A 48 8.97 -11.15 4.22
N LEU A 49 9.98 -11.75 4.84
CA LEU A 49 10.27 -11.56 6.26
C LEU A 49 10.89 -10.19 6.51
N GLU A 50 10.26 -9.38 7.35
CA GLU A 50 10.88 -8.22 7.98
C GLU A 50 11.78 -8.71 9.13
N LEU A 51 13.10 -8.59 8.99
CA LEU A 51 14.04 -9.08 9.98
C LEU A 51 14.07 -8.16 11.20
N ARG A 52 13.72 -8.72 12.37
CA ARG A 52 13.74 -8.07 13.68
C ARG A 52 14.79 -8.70 14.58
N ASP A 53 15.33 -7.92 15.53
CA ASP A 53 16.38 -8.39 16.42
C ASP A 53 15.88 -9.43 17.41
N ASN A 54 14.61 -9.33 17.83
CA ASN A 54 13.98 -10.20 18.84
C ASN A 54 14.75 -10.24 20.18
N ASP A 55 15.34 -9.09 20.54
CA ASP A 55 16.05 -8.85 21.79
C ASP A 55 15.23 -7.91 22.73
N GLU A 56 15.84 -7.37 23.80
CA GLU A 56 15.17 -6.49 24.72
C GLU A 56 14.94 -5.07 24.16
N ARG A 57 15.71 -4.67 23.14
CA ARG A 57 15.62 -3.34 22.54
C ARG A 57 14.29 -3.18 21.81
N PHE A 58 13.63 -2.04 22.03
CA PHE A 58 12.32 -1.72 21.43
C PHE A 58 11.27 -2.83 21.58
N GLY A 59 11.34 -3.61 22.67
CA GLY A 59 10.43 -4.74 22.90
C GLY A 59 10.52 -5.83 21.83
N GLY A 60 11.71 -6.10 21.32
CA GLY A 60 11.98 -7.09 20.27
C GLY A 60 11.98 -6.55 18.85
N LYS A 61 11.56 -5.29 18.65
CA LYS A 61 11.37 -4.72 17.31
C LYS A 61 12.61 -4.02 16.73
N GLY A 62 13.79 -4.11 17.37
CA GLY A 62 15.04 -3.58 16.83
C GLY A 62 15.36 -4.15 15.45
N VAL A 63 16.17 -3.42 14.64
CA VAL A 63 16.53 -3.82 13.26
C VAL A 63 18.03 -3.79 13.02
N LEU A 64 18.85 -3.86 14.11
CA LEU A 64 20.31 -3.81 13.95
C LEU A 64 20.87 -4.99 13.18
N LYS A 65 20.24 -6.17 13.24
CA LYS A 65 20.64 -7.33 12.40
C LYS A 65 20.47 -7.01 10.91
N ALA A 66 19.33 -6.42 10.53
CA ALA A 66 19.10 -6.00 9.14
C ALA A 66 20.06 -4.89 8.71
N VAL A 67 20.34 -3.93 9.61
CA VAL A 67 21.34 -2.86 9.39
C VAL A 67 22.75 -3.45 9.20
N ALA A 68 23.16 -4.41 10.03
CA ALA A 68 24.44 -5.10 9.89
C ALA A 68 24.52 -5.88 8.57
N ASN A 69 23.44 -6.58 8.18
CA ASN A 69 23.37 -7.28 6.90
C ASN A 69 23.59 -6.33 5.72
N VAL A 70 23.06 -5.09 5.78
CA VAL A 70 23.29 -4.08 4.72
C VAL A 70 24.74 -3.60 4.74
N ASN A 71 25.26 -3.23 5.92
CA ASN A 71 26.58 -2.59 6.06
C ASN A 71 27.77 -3.53 5.84
N GLU A 72 27.53 -4.84 5.97
CA GLU A 72 28.56 -5.89 5.86
C GLU A 72 28.25 -6.80 4.67
N THR A 73 27.38 -7.78 4.85
CA THR A 73 27.13 -8.85 3.87
C THR A 73 26.68 -8.34 2.50
N ILE A 74 25.71 -7.42 2.47
CA ILE A 74 25.18 -6.87 1.21
C ILE A 74 26.22 -5.92 0.60
N ALA A 75 26.82 -5.04 1.41
CA ALA A 75 27.84 -4.10 0.93
C ALA A 75 28.99 -4.81 0.23
N ASP A 76 29.56 -5.86 0.85
CA ASP A 76 30.69 -6.62 0.28
C ASP A 76 30.35 -7.22 -1.10
N GLU A 77 29.09 -7.61 -1.34
CA GLU A 77 28.66 -8.26 -2.59
C GLU A 77 28.32 -7.26 -3.70
N ILE A 78 27.76 -6.09 -3.35
CA ILE A 78 27.24 -5.15 -4.37
C ILE A 78 28.20 -4.00 -4.70
N LEU A 79 29.26 -3.77 -3.92
CA LEU A 79 30.29 -2.77 -4.25
C LEU A 79 30.87 -3.06 -5.63
N GLY A 80 30.95 -2.02 -6.48
CA GLY A 80 31.44 -2.13 -7.85
C GLY A 80 30.40 -2.58 -8.87
N LEU A 81 29.17 -2.97 -8.49
CA LEU A 81 28.10 -3.26 -9.45
C LEU A 81 27.64 -1.99 -10.17
N ASP A 82 27.17 -2.16 -11.41
CA ASP A 82 26.59 -1.07 -12.21
C ASP A 82 25.23 -0.67 -11.63
N ALA A 83 25.14 0.54 -11.10
CA ALA A 83 23.92 1.08 -10.48
C ALA A 83 22.73 1.21 -11.45
N PHE A 84 22.96 1.22 -12.77
CA PHE A 84 21.90 1.27 -13.77
C PHE A 84 21.31 -0.12 -14.07
N ASN A 85 21.95 -1.21 -13.60
CA ASN A 85 21.42 -2.55 -13.77
C ASN A 85 20.64 -3.01 -12.54
N GLN A 86 19.48 -2.38 -12.30
CA GLN A 86 18.62 -2.68 -11.15
C GLN A 86 18.25 -4.17 -11.05
N THR A 87 18.01 -4.83 -12.18
CA THR A 87 17.64 -6.25 -12.18
C THR A 87 18.81 -7.12 -11.67
N GLN A 88 20.04 -6.82 -12.08
CA GLN A 88 21.22 -7.54 -11.59
C GLN A 88 21.39 -7.33 -10.09
N LEU A 89 21.28 -6.08 -9.61
CA LEU A 89 21.35 -5.79 -8.18
C LEU A 89 20.32 -6.61 -7.39
N ASP A 90 19.06 -6.54 -7.79
CA ASP A 90 17.96 -7.19 -7.07
C ASP A 90 18.04 -8.72 -7.14
N ASP A 91 18.51 -9.30 -8.26
CA ASP A 91 18.77 -10.72 -8.38
C ASP A 91 19.97 -11.14 -7.51
N THR A 92 21.05 -10.33 -7.43
CA THR A 92 22.17 -10.54 -6.50
C THR A 92 21.70 -10.57 -5.03
N LEU A 93 20.84 -9.61 -4.61
CA LEU A 93 20.28 -9.57 -3.26
C LEU A 93 19.47 -10.85 -2.94
N ARG A 94 18.69 -11.32 -3.91
CA ARG A 94 17.88 -12.53 -3.77
C ARG A 94 18.75 -13.80 -3.67
N GLU A 95 19.77 -13.90 -4.50
CA GLU A 95 20.70 -15.03 -4.50
C GLU A 95 21.54 -15.06 -3.22
N LEU A 96 21.96 -13.90 -2.71
CA LEU A 96 22.70 -13.77 -1.48
C LEU A 96 21.87 -14.19 -0.25
N ASP A 97 20.57 -13.85 -0.20
CA ASP A 97 19.66 -14.33 0.83
C ASP A 97 19.45 -15.85 0.73
N GLY A 98 19.27 -16.39 -0.48
CA GLY A 98 19.12 -17.81 -0.76
C GLY A 98 17.82 -18.45 -0.29
N THR A 99 16.87 -17.66 0.25
CA THR A 99 15.53 -18.14 0.66
C THR A 99 14.44 -17.52 -0.21
N ASN A 100 13.24 -18.11 -0.14
CA ASN A 100 12.11 -17.61 -0.92
C ASN A 100 11.46 -16.34 -0.34
N ASN A 101 11.76 -16.01 0.94
CA ASN A 101 11.11 -14.96 1.70
C ASN A 101 12.07 -14.01 2.42
N TYR A 102 13.33 -13.97 2.01
CA TYR A 102 14.36 -13.11 2.62
C TYR A 102 14.59 -13.36 4.14
N SER A 103 14.46 -14.60 4.58
CA SER A 103 14.60 -14.91 6.02
C SER A 103 16.02 -14.81 6.57
N ASN A 104 17.06 -14.77 5.73
CA ASN A 104 18.45 -14.63 6.16
C ASN A 104 18.87 -13.16 6.26
N LEU A 105 18.63 -12.34 5.23
CA LEU A 105 19.04 -10.93 5.19
C LEU A 105 17.95 -9.99 5.74
N GLY A 106 16.68 -10.32 5.53
CA GLY A 106 15.54 -9.48 5.79
C GLY A 106 15.08 -8.69 4.57
N ALA A 107 13.77 -8.76 4.28
CA ALA A 107 13.17 -7.95 3.20
C ALA A 107 13.32 -6.44 3.44
N ASN A 108 13.40 -6.01 4.68
CA ASN A 108 13.70 -4.62 5.05
C ASN A 108 15.13 -4.20 4.68
N ALA A 109 16.11 -5.09 4.77
CA ALA A 109 17.48 -4.83 4.31
C ALA A 109 17.53 -4.76 2.78
N THR A 110 17.02 -5.78 2.10
CA THR A 110 17.10 -5.89 0.63
C THR A 110 16.30 -4.80 -0.08
N LEU A 111 15.08 -4.50 0.38
CA LEU A 111 14.26 -3.44 -0.20
C LEU A 111 14.88 -2.05 0.02
N GLY A 112 15.45 -1.79 1.20
CA GLY A 112 16.14 -0.53 1.48
C GLY A 112 17.24 -0.25 0.47
N VAL A 113 18.09 -1.23 0.21
CA VAL A 113 19.18 -1.16 -0.78
C VAL A 113 18.62 -1.02 -2.20
N SER A 114 17.63 -1.82 -2.57
CA SER A 114 17.00 -1.80 -3.90
C SER A 114 16.42 -0.43 -4.23
N MET A 115 15.66 0.19 -3.31
CA MET A 115 15.08 1.52 -3.47
C MET A 115 16.14 2.64 -3.49
N ALA A 116 17.13 2.56 -2.59
CA ALA A 116 18.20 3.55 -2.50
C ALA A 116 19.06 3.58 -3.77
N THR A 117 19.37 2.40 -4.34
CA THR A 117 20.13 2.31 -5.61
C THR A 117 19.36 2.94 -6.77
N ALA A 118 18.05 2.68 -6.88
CA ALA A 118 17.22 3.31 -7.92
C ALA A 118 17.22 4.84 -7.80
N ARG A 119 17.18 5.39 -6.59
CA ARG A 119 17.27 6.83 -6.35
C ARG A 119 18.65 7.40 -6.68
N ALA A 120 19.72 6.71 -6.31
CA ALA A 120 21.09 7.12 -6.66
C ALA A 120 21.28 7.18 -8.18
N ALA A 121 20.81 6.14 -8.88
CA ALA A 121 20.86 6.07 -10.34
C ALA A 121 20.03 7.18 -11.01
N ALA A 122 18.83 7.47 -10.51
CA ALA A 122 18.00 8.57 -10.98
C ALA A 122 18.68 9.93 -10.77
N ALA A 123 19.28 10.15 -9.58
CA ALA A 123 20.02 11.36 -9.24
C ALA A 123 21.23 11.56 -10.17
N ALA A 124 22.00 10.51 -10.45
CA ALA A 124 23.15 10.55 -11.36
C ALA A 124 22.77 10.98 -12.79
N LEU A 125 21.55 10.64 -13.22
CA LEU A 125 21.02 11.05 -14.52
C LEU A 125 20.33 12.43 -14.49
N GLY A 126 20.19 13.05 -13.31
CA GLY A 126 19.40 14.27 -13.15
C GLY A 126 17.93 14.08 -13.49
N MET A 127 17.41 12.87 -13.32
CA MET A 127 16.03 12.51 -13.67
C MET A 127 15.16 12.36 -12.41
N PRO A 128 13.88 12.76 -12.45
CA PRO A 128 12.92 12.35 -11.42
C PRO A 128 12.79 10.83 -11.35
N LEU A 129 12.64 10.29 -10.15
CA LEU A 129 12.60 8.83 -9.93
C LEU A 129 11.54 8.12 -10.78
N TYR A 130 10.33 8.70 -10.89
CA TYR A 130 9.26 8.09 -11.69
C TYR A 130 9.62 7.99 -13.18
N ARG A 131 10.38 8.97 -13.72
CA ARG A 131 10.87 8.93 -15.10
C ARG A 131 11.98 7.91 -15.29
N TYR A 132 12.89 7.82 -14.31
CA TYR A 132 13.97 6.82 -14.36
C TYR A 132 13.40 5.39 -14.38
N LEU A 133 12.46 5.06 -13.48
CA LEU A 133 11.90 3.72 -13.38
C LEU A 133 10.88 3.37 -14.47
N GLY A 134 10.08 4.33 -14.91
CA GLY A 134 8.96 4.08 -15.84
C GLY A 134 9.21 4.52 -17.28
N GLY A 135 10.31 5.25 -17.52
CA GLY A 135 10.66 5.75 -18.86
C GLY A 135 9.67 6.79 -19.39
N ALA A 136 9.58 6.89 -20.72
CA ALA A 136 8.77 7.91 -21.39
C ALA A 136 7.25 7.74 -21.16
N ASN A 137 6.79 6.54 -20.81
CA ASN A 137 5.37 6.25 -20.57
C ASN A 137 4.93 6.54 -19.11
N ALA A 138 5.81 6.92 -18.22
CA ALA A 138 5.48 7.26 -16.84
C ALA A 138 4.78 8.63 -16.80
N SER A 139 3.44 8.65 -16.91
CA SER A 139 2.66 9.88 -17.04
C SER A 139 1.37 9.88 -16.22
N ILE A 140 0.85 8.73 -15.82
CA ILE A 140 -0.48 8.62 -15.22
C ILE A 140 -0.41 8.90 -13.72
N LEU A 141 -1.06 10.00 -13.30
CA LEU A 141 -1.31 10.29 -11.89
C LEU A 141 -2.43 9.38 -11.37
N PRO A 142 -2.19 8.65 -10.26
CA PRO A 142 -3.13 7.66 -9.75
C PRO A 142 -4.33 8.30 -9.06
N VAL A 143 -5.50 7.63 -9.12
CA VAL A 143 -6.67 7.97 -8.30
C VAL A 143 -6.36 7.57 -6.84
N PRO A 144 -6.47 8.50 -5.88
CA PRO A 144 -6.22 8.17 -4.48
C PRO A 144 -7.40 7.42 -3.85
N MET A 145 -7.08 6.36 -3.11
CA MET A 145 -7.98 5.65 -2.20
C MET A 145 -7.66 6.13 -0.79
N CYS A 146 -8.46 7.08 -0.29
CA CYS A 146 -8.14 7.77 0.96
C CYS A 146 -8.90 7.17 2.13
N ASN A 147 -8.19 6.50 3.05
CA ASN A 147 -8.75 5.92 4.26
C ASN A 147 -9.07 7.00 5.29
N ILE A 148 -10.35 7.40 5.43
CA ILE A 148 -10.78 8.51 6.30
C ILE A 148 -11.55 8.08 7.55
N ILE A 149 -11.94 6.79 7.65
CA ILE A 149 -12.42 6.17 8.90
C ILE A 149 -11.69 4.82 9.07
N ASN A 150 -11.06 4.65 10.22
CA ASN A 150 -10.33 3.44 10.60
C ASN A 150 -11.15 2.57 11.56
N GLY A 151 -11.04 1.25 11.37
CA GLY A 151 -11.53 0.21 12.29
C GLY A 151 -10.54 -0.95 12.36
N GLY A 152 -11.01 -2.14 12.73
CA GLY A 152 -10.21 -3.35 12.78
C GLY A 152 -8.88 -3.18 13.51
N ALA A 153 -7.79 -3.71 12.95
CA ALA A 153 -6.45 -3.61 13.51
C ALA A 153 -5.86 -2.19 13.49
N HIS A 154 -6.43 -1.26 12.70
CA HIS A 154 -5.95 0.12 12.55
C HIS A 154 -6.49 1.10 13.59
N ALA A 155 -7.43 0.67 14.46
CA ALA A 155 -8.05 1.52 15.45
C ALA A 155 -8.50 0.73 16.70
N ASN A 156 -8.36 1.34 17.86
CA ASN A 156 -8.93 0.78 19.09
C ASN A 156 -10.39 1.22 19.24
N ASN A 157 -11.27 0.60 18.42
CA ASN A 157 -12.72 0.85 18.44
C ASN A 157 -13.49 -0.48 18.21
N ASN A 158 -14.80 -0.39 17.99
CA ASN A 158 -15.70 -1.54 17.87
C ASN A 158 -16.18 -1.81 16.42
N VAL A 159 -15.50 -1.26 15.43
CA VAL A 159 -15.79 -1.47 14.01
C VAL A 159 -14.90 -2.57 13.46
N ASP A 160 -15.47 -3.63 12.88
CA ASP A 160 -14.70 -4.80 12.44
C ASP A 160 -13.96 -4.57 11.11
N PHE A 161 -14.57 -3.87 10.14
CA PHE A 161 -13.91 -3.54 8.88
C PHE A 161 -12.76 -2.56 9.13
N GLN A 162 -11.62 -2.81 8.51
CA GLN A 162 -10.38 -2.10 8.82
C GLN A 162 -10.34 -0.68 8.26
N GLU A 163 -10.85 -0.46 7.03
CA GLU A 163 -10.77 0.85 6.38
C GLU A 163 -12.03 1.20 5.60
N PHE A 164 -12.45 2.45 5.77
CA PHE A 164 -13.52 3.06 4.99
C PHE A 164 -12.91 4.22 4.20
N MET A 165 -12.74 3.98 2.91
CA MET A 165 -12.04 4.88 2.00
C MET A 165 -13.03 5.64 1.10
N ILE A 166 -12.60 6.80 0.63
CA ILE A 166 -13.23 7.53 -0.47
C ILE A 166 -12.30 7.62 -1.68
N MET A 167 -12.89 7.50 -2.87
CA MET A 167 -12.20 7.56 -4.16
C MET A 167 -12.78 8.69 -5.02
N PRO A 168 -12.03 9.77 -5.30
CA PRO A 168 -12.49 10.88 -6.12
C PRO A 168 -12.30 10.61 -7.62
N PHE A 169 -13.26 9.98 -8.26
CA PHE A 169 -13.23 9.68 -9.70
C PHE A 169 -13.48 10.86 -10.60
N GLY A 170 -14.55 11.61 -10.34
CA GLY A 170 -15.13 12.58 -11.24
C GLY A 170 -14.36 13.90 -11.34
N PHE A 171 -13.02 13.83 -11.44
CA PHE A 171 -12.14 14.98 -11.50
C PHE A 171 -11.18 14.86 -12.67
N THR A 172 -10.78 16.02 -13.21
CA THR A 172 -9.88 16.10 -14.37
C THR A 172 -8.42 16.32 -13.97
N SER A 173 -8.15 16.56 -12.68
CA SER A 173 -6.80 16.76 -12.15
C SER A 173 -6.67 16.14 -10.76
N PHE A 174 -5.45 15.74 -10.40
CA PHE A 174 -5.15 15.17 -9.09
C PHE A 174 -5.38 16.17 -7.96
N LYS A 175 -4.98 17.44 -8.14
CA LYS A 175 -5.17 18.48 -7.13
C LYS A 175 -6.65 18.74 -6.81
N GLU A 176 -7.54 18.73 -7.82
CA GLU A 176 -8.97 18.91 -7.59
C GLU A 176 -9.60 17.67 -6.93
N ALA A 177 -9.15 16.48 -7.31
CA ALA A 177 -9.52 15.24 -6.64
C ALA A 177 -9.10 15.29 -5.15
N LEU A 178 -7.86 15.66 -4.87
CA LEU A 178 -7.33 15.76 -3.51
C LEU A 178 -8.04 16.85 -2.69
N ARG A 179 -8.35 18.01 -3.30
CA ARG A 179 -9.15 19.07 -2.67
C ARG A 179 -10.50 18.55 -2.19
N SER A 180 -11.19 17.78 -3.02
CA SER A 180 -12.51 17.21 -2.65
C SER A 180 -12.41 16.30 -1.42
N VAL A 181 -11.35 15.51 -1.33
CA VAL A 181 -11.09 14.64 -0.15
C VAL A 181 -10.83 15.48 1.10
N CYS A 182 -10.02 16.57 1.00
CA CYS A 182 -9.78 17.48 2.13
C CYS A 182 -11.09 18.10 2.65
N GLU A 183 -11.96 18.53 1.74
CA GLU A 183 -13.25 19.15 2.10
C GLU A 183 -14.18 18.14 2.77
N ILE A 184 -14.29 16.91 2.24
CA ILE A 184 -15.07 15.82 2.85
C ILE A 184 -14.50 15.47 4.23
N TYR A 185 -13.17 15.34 4.36
CA TYR A 185 -12.49 15.02 5.62
C TYR A 185 -12.75 16.08 6.70
N ALA A 186 -12.74 17.37 6.32
CA ALA A 186 -13.05 18.47 7.23
C ALA A 186 -14.52 18.47 7.67
N ILE A 187 -15.45 18.10 6.79
CA ILE A 187 -16.87 17.93 7.12
C ILE A 187 -17.04 16.74 8.06
N LEU A 188 -16.40 15.59 7.78
CA LEU A 188 -16.44 14.39 8.60
C LEU A 188 -16.00 14.68 10.04
N LYS A 189 -14.91 15.44 10.22
CA LYS A 189 -14.46 15.87 11.54
C LYS A 189 -15.53 16.62 12.32
N LYS A 190 -16.24 17.54 11.64
CA LYS A 190 -17.32 18.33 12.27
C LYS A 190 -18.52 17.45 12.62
N GLU A 191 -18.93 16.54 11.72
CA GLU A 191 -20.04 15.63 11.98
C GLU A 191 -19.78 14.73 13.17
N LEU A 192 -18.58 14.12 13.24
CA LEU A 192 -18.17 13.32 14.39
C LEU A 192 -18.21 14.12 15.70
N ALA A 193 -17.63 15.32 15.71
CA ALA A 193 -17.63 16.18 16.89
C ALA A 193 -19.05 16.57 17.33
N ASN A 194 -19.93 16.95 16.36
CA ASN A 194 -21.32 17.34 16.62
C ASN A 194 -22.14 16.17 17.19
N SER A 195 -21.84 14.94 16.80
CA SER A 195 -22.50 13.73 17.27
C SER A 195 -21.88 13.18 18.58
N GLY A 196 -20.87 13.85 19.14
CA GLY A 196 -20.20 13.43 20.37
C GLY A 196 -19.22 12.27 20.19
N HIS A 197 -18.86 11.93 18.95
CA HIS A 197 -17.87 10.90 18.66
C HIS A 197 -16.43 11.42 18.75
N SER A 198 -15.49 10.50 18.98
CA SER A 198 -14.06 10.80 18.95
C SER A 198 -13.60 11.27 17.57
N THR A 199 -12.77 12.32 17.56
CA THR A 199 -12.03 12.77 16.38
C THR A 199 -10.54 12.42 16.47
N ALA A 200 -10.17 11.46 17.34
CA ALA A 200 -8.83 10.90 17.39
C ALA A 200 -8.54 10.13 16.09
N LEU A 201 -7.26 10.13 15.70
CA LEU A 201 -6.82 9.51 14.46
C LEU A 201 -6.28 8.10 14.73
N GLY A 202 -6.57 7.19 13.81
CA GLY A 202 -5.90 5.90 13.71
C GLY A 202 -4.51 6.00 13.08
N ASP A 203 -3.87 4.86 12.89
CA ASP A 203 -2.49 4.77 12.38
C ASP A 203 -2.31 5.39 11.01
N GLU A 204 -3.35 5.39 10.19
CA GLU A 204 -3.32 5.89 8.81
C GLU A 204 -3.92 7.29 8.63
N GLY A 205 -4.21 7.97 9.74
CA GLY A 205 -4.72 9.35 9.74
C GLY A 205 -6.23 9.48 9.54
N GLY A 206 -6.97 8.38 9.36
CA GLY A 206 -8.43 8.35 9.40
C GLY A 206 -8.94 8.50 10.84
N PHE A 207 -10.18 8.97 11.01
CA PHE A 207 -10.82 9.04 12.32
C PHE A 207 -11.15 7.63 12.83
N ALA A 208 -11.10 7.44 14.14
CA ALA A 208 -11.33 6.16 14.79
C ALA A 208 -12.48 6.22 15.83
N PRO A 209 -13.72 6.57 15.42
CA PRO A 209 -14.86 6.62 16.33
C PRO A 209 -15.36 5.22 16.71
N ASN A 210 -16.00 5.08 17.88
CA ASN A 210 -16.88 3.95 18.15
C ASN A 210 -18.21 4.18 17.43
N LEU A 211 -18.63 3.21 16.61
CA LEU A 211 -19.87 3.25 15.84
C LEU A 211 -20.67 1.96 16.06
N ALA A 212 -21.96 1.95 15.74
CA ALA A 212 -22.84 0.86 16.11
C ALA A 212 -22.60 -0.46 15.34
N ASN A 213 -22.11 -0.36 14.10
CA ASN A 213 -21.87 -1.49 13.19
C ASN A 213 -21.03 -1.05 11.98
N ASN A 214 -20.68 -1.98 11.08
CA ASN A 214 -19.88 -1.70 9.89
C ASN A 214 -20.62 -0.89 8.80
N THR A 215 -21.93 -0.66 8.92
CA THR A 215 -22.70 0.13 7.95
C THR A 215 -22.72 1.62 8.31
N GLU A 216 -22.69 1.95 9.61
CA GLU A 216 -22.74 3.34 10.08
C GLU A 216 -21.60 4.22 9.56
N PRO A 217 -20.33 3.75 9.47
CA PRO A 217 -19.28 4.50 8.80
C PRO A 217 -19.63 4.86 7.35
N ILE A 218 -20.25 3.93 6.59
CA ILE A 218 -20.63 4.15 5.20
C ILE A 218 -21.75 5.22 5.10
N ASP A 219 -22.77 5.15 5.96
CA ASP A 219 -23.85 6.15 6.03
C ASP A 219 -23.29 7.54 6.37
N LEU A 220 -22.31 7.61 7.28
CA LEU A 220 -21.63 8.84 7.65
C LEU A 220 -20.82 9.43 6.48
N LEU A 221 -20.07 8.61 5.76
CA LEU A 221 -19.32 9.01 4.56
C LEU A 221 -20.27 9.55 3.49
N MET A 222 -21.37 8.85 3.20
CA MET A 222 -22.38 9.31 2.23
C MET A 222 -22.96 10.67 2.61
N THR A 223 -23.22 10.88 3.90
CA THR A 223 -23.69 12.15 4.43
C THR A 223 -22.65 13.27 4.19
N CYS A 224 -21.37 12.99 4.45
CA CYS A 224 -20.29 13.97 4.28
C CYS A 224 -20.05 14.28 2.78
N ILE A 225 -20.04 13.26 1.91
CA ILE A 225 -19.90 13.41 0.46
C ILE A 225 -21.05 14.30 -0.09
N LYS A 226 -22.27 14.05 0.36
CA LYS A 226 -23.45 14.86 -0.02
C LYS A 226 -23.33 16.30 0.46
N LYS A 227 -22.97 16.52 1.73
CA LYS A 227 -22.77 17.87 2.27
C LYS A 227 -21.67 18.65 1.55
N ALA A 228 -20.66 17.94 1.03
CA ALA A 228 -19.60 18.52 0.20
C ALA A 228 -20.02 18.79 -1.26
N GLY A 229 -21.16 18.26 -1.72
CA GLY A 229 -21.64 18.41 -3.10
C GLY A 229 -20.93 17.51 -4.11
N TYR A 230 -20.37 16.36 -3.68
CA TYR A 230 -19.56 15.45 -4.50
C TYR A 230 -20.21 14.08 -4.77
N GLU A 231 -21.54 13.94 -4.59
CA GLU A 231 -22.28 12.65 -4.66
C GLU A 231 -22.03 11.84 -5.93
N ASN A 232 -21.86 12.51 -7.09
CA ASN A 232 -21.64 11.85 -8.37
C ASN A 232 -20.16 11.79 -8.78
N ARG A 233 -19.23 12.25 -7.93
CA ARG A 233 -17.81 12.39 -8.25
C ARG A 233 -16.89 11.64 -7.31
N VAL A 234 -17.44 11.16 -6.18
CA VAL A 234 -16.71 10.42 -5.16
C VAL A 234 -17.46 9.13 -4.85
N LYS A 235 -16.75 8.02 -4.82
CA LYS A 235 -17.27 6.69 -4.48
C LYS A 235 -16.60 6.16 -3.22
N ILE A 236 -17.12 5.07 -2.68
CA ILE A 236 -16.63 4.41 -1.48
C ILE A 236 -15.80 3.20 -1.87
N ALA A 237 -14.70 3.00 -1.16
CA ALA A 237 -13.93 1.75 -1.17
C ALA A 237 -13.78 1.23 0.27
N LEU A 238 -13.72 -0.07 0.42
CA LEU A 238 -13.60 -0.76 1.70
C LEU A 238 -12.33 -1.61 1.69
N ASP A 239 -11.63 -1.65 2.82
CA ASP A 239 -10.71 -2.71 3.16
C ASP A 239 -11.30 -3.45 4.37
N VAL A 240 -11.66 -4.71 4.16
CA VAL A 240 -12.33 -5.52 5.17
C VAL A 240 -11.34 -6.22 6.06
N ALA A 241 -10.15 -6.56 5.52
CA ALA A 241 -9.11 -7.34 6.20
C ALA A 241 -9.69 -8.59 6.90
N SER A 242 -10.52 -9.34 6.17
CA SER A 242 -11.40 -10.36 6.74
C SER A 242 -10.67 -11.56 7.34
N THR A 243 -9.38 -11.75 7.04
CA THR A 243 -8.51 -12.74 7.70
C THR A 243 -8.45 -12.51 9.21
N GLU A 244 -8.49 -11.26 9.69
CA GLU A 244 -8.40 -10.88 11.10
C GLU A 244 -9.56 -11.43 11.96
N PHE A 245 -10.73 -11.63 11.38
CA PHE A 245 -11.90 -12.18 12.07
C PHE A 245 -12.37 -13.53 11.51
N PHE A 246 -11.55 -14.20 10.69
CA PHE A 246 -11.80 -15.54 10.20
C PHE A 246 -11.27 -16.61 11.16
N LYS A 247 -12.16 -17.41 11.72
CA LYS A 247 -11.82 -18.48 12.67
C LYS A 247 -12.75 -19.67 12.50
N ASP A 248 -12.20 -20.88 12.59
CA ASP A 248 -12.95 -22.13 12.53
C ASP A 248 -13.88 -22.24 11.30
N GLY A 249 -13.40 -21.72 10.15
CA GLY A 249 -14.15 -21.74 8.88
C GLY A 249 -15.30 -20.73 8.79
N LYS A 250 -15.35 -19.73 9.68
CA LYS A 250 -16.39 -18.69 9.72
C LYS A 250 -15.79 -17.31 9.98
N TYR A 251 -16.52 -16.30 9.54
CA TYR A 251 -16.21 -14.87 9.73
C TYR A 251 -16.99 -14.35 10.94
N HIS A 252 -16.29 -13.94 12.00
CA HIS A 252 -16.89 -13.47 13.25
C HIS A 252 -16.87 -11.95 13.32
N MET A 253 -17.97 -11.29 13.01
CA MET A 253 -18.12 -9.85 13.05
C MET A 253 -19.50 -9.45 13.62
N GLU A 254 -19.60 -8.25 14.21
CA GLU A 254 -20.85 -7.72 14.80
C GLU A 254 -21.51 -8.71 15.76
N GLY A 255 -20.73 -9.54 16.47
CA GLY A 255 -21.21 -10.54 17.40
C GLY A 255 -21.91 -11.76 16.75
N LYS A 256 -21.76 -11.96 15.43
CA LYS A 256 -22.32 -13.05 14.66
C LYS A 256 -21.24 -13.83 13.91
N ALA A 257 -21.56 -15.07 13.50
CA ALA A 257 -20.70 -15.89 12.67
C ALA A 257 -21.35 -16.08 11.29
N PHE A 258 -20.58 -15.78 10.24
CA PHE A 258 -21.01 -15.83 8.84
C PHE A 258 -20.21 -16.91 8.10
N SER A 259 -20.85 -17.63 7.18
CA SER A 259 -20.15 -18.38 6.14
C SER A 259 -19.60 -17.45 5.07
N SER A 260 -18.78 -17.96 4.16
CA SER A 260 -18.31 -17.20 2.99
C SER A 260 -19.49 -16.71 2.14
N GLU A 261 -20.49 -17.56 1.94
CA GLU A 261 -21.69 -17.21 1.18
C GLU A 261 -22.49 -16.08 1.86
N ASP A 262 -22.69 -16.15 3.19
CA ASP A 262 -23.40 -15.10 3.92
C ASP A 262 -22.68 -13.76 3.83
N LEU A 263 -21.34 -13.76 3.91
CA LEU A 263 -20.54 -12.55 3.81
C LEU A 263 -20.56 -11.97 2.38
N ILE A 264 -20.52 -12.83 1.35
CA ILE A 264 -20.67 -12.42 -0.05
C ILE A 264 -22.04 -11.75 -0.28
N GLU A 265 -23.13 -12.33 0.22
CA GLU A 265 -24.47 -11.71 0.07
C GLU A 265 -24.55 -10.38 0.82
N ARG A 266 -23.88 -10.24 1.97
CA ARG A 266 -23.76 -8.95 2.67
C ARG A 266 -23.07 -7.89 1.79
N TYR A 267 -22.01 -8.24 1.06
CA TYR A 267 -21.37 -7.31 0.11
C TYR A 267 -22.28 -6.97 -1.07
N VAL A 268 -23.05 -7.94 -1.57
CA VAL A 268 -24.04 -7.68 -2.64
C VAL A 268 -25.08 -6.66 -2.17
N GLU A 269 -25.61 -6.80 -0.94
CA GLU A 269 -26.55 -5.85 -0.36
C GLU A 269 -25.94 -4.46 -0.18
N LEU A 270 -24.70 -4.38 0.34
CA LEU A 270 -23.98 -3.12 0.51
C LEU A 270 -23.75 -2.41 -0.84
N CYS A 271 -23.28 -3.15 -1.84
CA CYS A 271 -23.06 -2.59 -3.20
C CYS A 271 -24.37 -2.18 -3.90
N ALA A 272 -25.49 -2.80 -3.57
CA ALA A 272 -26.79 -2.40 -4.09
C ALA A 272 -27.29 -1.09 -3.44
N LYS A 273 -26.94 -0.84 -2.19
CA LYS A 273 -27.37 0.32 -1.41
C LYS A 273 -26.46 1.54 -1.55
N TYR A 274 -25.16 1.32 -1.67
CA TYR A 274 -24.14 2.36 -1.64
C TYR A 274 -23.27 2.36 -2.91
N PRO A 275 -22.67 3.48 -3.29
CA PRO A 275 -21.76 3.56 -4.45
C PRO A 275 -20.38 2.98 -4.12
N ILE A 276 -20.36 1.72 -3.63
CA ILE A 276 -19.10 1.00 -3.37
C ILE A 276 -18.52 0.57 -4.71
N CYS A 277 -17.26 0.93 -4.95
CA CYS A 277 -16.55 0.62 -6.20
C CYS A 277 -15.37 -0.34 -6.00
N SER A 278 -14.96 -0.58 -4.76
CA SER A 278 -13.84 -1.47 -4.45
C SER A 278 -14.02 -2.12 -3.08
N ILE A 279 -13.69 -3.41 -2.98
CA ILE A 279 -13.57 -4.16 -1.73
C ILE A 279 -12.23 -4.87 -1.74
N GLU A 280 -11.39 -4.57 -0.75
CA GLU A 280 -10.11 -5.21 -0.50
C GLU A 280 -10.27 -6.26 0.58
N ASP A 281 -9.61 -7.41 0.39
CA ASP A 281 -9.58 -8.57 1.30
C ASP A 281 -10.96 -8.89 1.90
N GLY A 282 -11.96 -8.94 1.00
CA GLY A 282 -13.34 -9.24 1.38
C GLY A 282 -13.53 -10.65 1.94
N LEU A 283 -12.59 -11.56 1.71
CA LEU A 283 -12.53 -12.91 2.28
C LEU A 283 -11.11 -13.23 2.72
N ALA A 284 -10.96 -14.20 3.63
CA ALA A 284 -9.69 -14.60 4.20
C ALA A 284 -8.70 -15.08 3.12
N GLU A 285 -7.40 -14.89 3.37
CA GLU A 285 -6.31 -15.19 2.42
C GLU A 285 -6.27 -16.65 1.93
N ASN A 286 -6.89 -17.58 2.66
CA ASN A 286 -6.93 -19.00 2.34
C ASN A 286 -8.31 -19.49 1.90
N ASP A 287 -9.34 -18.65 1.84
CA ASP A 287 -10.70 -18.99 1.40
C ASP A 287 -10.83 -18.90 -0.14
N PHE A 288 -10.06 -19.72 -0.87
CA PHE A 288 -10.00 -19.67 -2.33
C PHE A 288 -11.33 -19.93 -3.02
N GLU A 289 -12.15 -20.85 -2.51
CA GLU A 289 -13.48 -21.12 -3.07
C GLU A 289 -14.41 -19.91 -2.88
N GLY A 290 -14.36 -19.29 -1.71
CA GLY A 290 -15.08 -18.05 -1.44
C GLY A 290 -14.66 -16.94 -2.38
N TRP A 291 -13.35 -16.74 -2.59
CA TRP A 291 -12.82 -15.72 -3.52
C TRP A 291 -13.31 -15.93 -4.96
N ILE A 292 -13.36 -17.17 -5.46
CA ILE A 292 -13.89 -17.48 -6.79
C ILE A 292 -15.37 -17.06 -6.86
N LYS A 293 -16.20 -17.45 -5.88
CA LYS A 293 -17.62 -17.10 -5.80
C LYS A 293 -17.84 -15.59 -5.69
N LEU A 294 -17.05 -14.90 -4.85
CA LEU A 294 -17.10 -13.45 -4.71
C LEU A 294 -16.81 -12.75 -6.05
N THR A 295 -15.79 -13.24 -6.76
CA THR A 295 -15.42 -12.69 -8.07
C THR A 295 -16.51 -12.93 -9.12
N GLU A 296 -17.11 -14.10 -9.15
CA GLU A 296 -18.26 -14.40 -10.03
C GLU A 296 -19.46 -13.47 -9.77
N LYS A 297 -19.75 -13.17 -8.49
CA LYS A 297 -20.90 -12.33 -8.07
C LYS A 297 -20.70 -10.85 -8.35
N LEU A 298 -19.52 -10.32 -8.02
CA LEU A 298 -19.26 -8.87 -7.96
C LEU A 298 -18.16 -8.39 -8.88
N GLY A 299 -17.29 -9.26 -9.39
CA GLY A 299 -16.10 -8.86 -10.15
C GLY A 299 -16.39 -8.08 -11.45
N ASN A 300 -17.59 -8.23 -12.03
CA ASN A 300 -18.03 -7.45 -13.19
C ASN A 300 -18.63 -6.08 -12.83
N LYS A 301 -18.81 -5.79 -11.54
CA LYS A 301 -19.48 -4.59 -11.05
C LYS A 301 -18.55 -3.66 -10.29
N ILE A 302 -17.64 -4.25 -9.50
CA ILE A 302 -16.72 -3.54 -8.64
C ILE A 302 -15.31 -4.13 -8.74
N GLN A 303 -14.34 -3.38 -8.25
CA GLN A 303 -12.99 -3.85 -8.02
C GLN A 303 -12.94 -4.74 -6.78
N LEU A 304 -12.30 -5.90 -6.91
CA LEU A 304 -12.00 -6.81 -5.82
C LEU A 304 -10.48 -6.90 -5.70
N VAL A 305 -9.93 -6.40 -4.62
CA VAL A 305 -8.48 -6.28 -4.41
C VAL A 305 -8.00 -7.39 -3.49
N GLY A 306 -6.99 -8.14 -3.92
CA GLY A 306 -6.26 -9.06 -3.04
C GLY A 306 -5.02 -8.38 -2.50
N ASP A 307 -4.94 -8.20 -1.17
CA ASP A 307 -3.74 -7.82 -0.41
C ASP A 307 -3.09 -9.09 0.16
N ASP A 308 -3.57 -9.59 1.28
CA ASP A 308 -3.05 -10.83 1.91
C ASP A 308 -3.21 -12.05 0.99
N LEU A 309 -4.21 -12.03 0.11
CA LEU A 309 -4.43 -13.07 -0.90
C LEU A 309 -3.21 -13.23 -1.84
N PHE A 310 -2.54 -12.13 -2.21
CA PHE A 310 -1.48 -12.13 -3.24
C PHE A 310 -0.11 -11.70 -2.72
N VAL A 311 -0.05 -10.94 -1.64
CA VAL A 311 1.17 -10.41 -0.99
C VAL A 311 2.21 -9.88 -1.96
N THR A 312 1.77 -9.16 -3.02
CA THR A 312 2.63 -8.63 -4.08
C THR A 312 3.50 -9.70 -4.78
N ASN A 313 3.16 -10.98 -4.67
CA ASN A 313 3.94 -12.10 -5.17
C ASN A 313 3.46 -12.54 -6.57
N GLU A 314 4.38 -12.52 -7.56
CA GLU A 314 4.08 -12.86 -8.96
C GLU A 314 3.50 -14.28 -9.11
N ASP A 315 4.05 -15.26 -8.41
CA ASP A 315 3.64 -16.66 -8.56
C ASP A 315 2.27 -16.91 -7.93
N ILE A 316 2.01 -16.32 -6.75
CA ILE A 316 0.70 -16.40 -6.08
C ILE A 316 -0.37 -15.68 -6.91
N LEU A 317 -0.04 -14.49 -7.45
CA LEU A 317 -0.94 -13.76 -8.34
C LEU A 317 -1.25 -14.56 -9.61
N ARG A 318 -0.26 -15.23 -10.20
CA ARG A 318 -0.45 -16.11 -11.37
C ARG A 318 -1.45 -17.22 -11.11
N GLU A 319 -1.37 -17.87 -9.94
CA GLU A 319 -2.36 -18.86 -9.52
C GLU A 319 -3.75 -18.24 -9.36
N GLY A 320 -3.84 -17.06 -8.75
CA GLY A 320 -5.09 -16.33 -8.58
C GLY A 320 -5.75 -15.98 -9.89
N ILE A 321 -4.97 -15.53 -10.87
CA ILE A 321 -5.45 -15.24 -12.24
C ILE A 321 -6.02 -16.50 -12.90
N ILE A 322 -5.31 -17.62 -12.81
CA ILE A 322 -5.76 -18.91 -13.38
C ILE A 322 -7.07 -19.35 -12.74
N LYS A 323 -7.18 -19.19 -11.42
CA LYS A 323 -8.37 -19.57 -10.63
C LYS A 323 -9.49 -18.52 -10.69
N LYS A 324 -9.27 -17.37 -11.32
CA LYS A 324 -10.22 -16.22 -11.41
C LYS A 324 -10.60 -15.68 -10.04
N MET A 325 -9.63 -15.52 -9.15
CA MET A 325 -9.81 -14.91 -7.83
C MET A 325 -9.45 -13.44 -7.89
N ALA A 326 -10.33 -12.55 -7.44
CA ALA A 326 -10.18 -11.09 -7.49
C ALA A 326 -10.11 -10.54 -8.94
N ASN A 327 -9.90 -9.25 -9.10
CA ASN A 327 -9.64 -8.56 -10.38
C ASN A 327 -8.66 -7.39 -10.23
N ALA A 328 -8.08 -7.24 -9.03
CA ALA A 328 -7.06 -6.26 -8.72
C ALA A 328 -6.11 -6.81 -7.65
N VAL A 329 -4.91 -6.25 -7.60
CA VAL A 329 -3.88 -6.61 -6.62
C VAL A 329 -3.38 -5.35 -5.90
N LEU A 330 -3.22 -5.46 -4.58
CA LEU A 330 -2.52 -4.45 -3.80
C LEU A 330 -1.01 -4.63 -3.96
N ILE A 331 -0.29 -3.55 -4.13
CA ILE A 331 1.16 -3.55 -4.38
C ILE A 331 1.88 -2.89 -3.22
N LYS A 332 2.55 -3.69 -2.43
CA LYS A 332 3.39 -3.28 -1.29
C LYS A 332 4.81 -3.81 -1.50
N PRO A 333 5.78 -2.99 -1.92
CA PRO A 333 7.14 -3.46 -2.23
C PRO A 333 7.81 -4.24 -1.10
N ASN A 334 7.51 -3.91 0.16
CA ASN A 334 8.10 -4.61 1.30
C ASN A 334 7.51 -6.02 1.55
N GLN A 335 6.37 -6.38 0.93
CA GLN A 335 5.84 -7.76 0.98
C GLN A 335 6.65 -8.73 0.14
N ILE A 336 7.49 -8.22 -0.80
CA ILE A 336 8.24 -9.05 -1.76
C ILE A 336 9.75 -8.79 -1.76
N GLY A 337 10.23 -7.66 -1.19
CA GLY A 337 11.62 -7.42 -0.83
C GLY A 337 12.50 -6.69 -1.85
N THR A 338 12.09 -6.51 -3.12
CA THR A 338 12.82 -5.71 -4.13
C THR A 338 11.87 -4.98 -5.08
N ILE A 339 12.35 -3.90 -5.72
CA ILE A 339 11.58 -3.19 -6.73
C ILE A 339 11.42 -4.00 -8.02
N THR A 340 12.41 -4.80 -8.42
CA THR A 340 12.33 -5.65 -9.61
C THR A 340 11.22 -6.70 -9.48
N GLN A 341 11.11 -7.37 -8.34
CA GLN A 341 10.03 -8.34 -8.11
C GLN A 341 8.67 -7.64 -8.09
N THR A 342 8.57 -6.46 -7.44
CA THR A 342 7.36 -5.64 -7.47
C THR A 342 6.94 -5.29 -8.89
N MET A 343 7.89 -4.84 -9.73
CA MET A 343 7.63 -4.51 -11.13
C MET A 343 7.16 -5.73 -11.94
N ARG A 344 7.71 -6.92 -11.68
CA ARG A 344 7.28 -8.18 -12.31
C ARG A 344 5.82 -8.49 -11.96
N THR A 345 5.42 -8.34 -10.70
CA THR A 345 4.03 -8.54 -10.24
C THR A 345 3.07 -7.56 -10.91
N VAL A 346 3.39 -6.27 -10.92
CA VAL A 346 2.58 -5.24 -11.60
C VAL A 346 2.44 -5.54 -13.08
N ARG A 347 3.52 -5.90 -13.75
CA ARG A 347 3.51 -6.27 -15.19
C ARG A 347 2.64 -7.50 -15.46
N LEU A 348 2.69 -8.51 -14.60
CA LEU A 348 1.83 -9.69 -14.71
C LEU A 348 0.35 -9.30 -14.57
N ALA A 349 0.01 -8.50 -13.55
CA ALA A 349 -1.34 -8.01 -13.31
C ALA A 349 -1.89 -7.27 -14.52
N GLN A 350 -1.18 -6.24 -14.99
CA GLN A 350 -1.59 -5.41 -16.14
C GLN A 350 -1.79 -6.21 -17.42
N ARG A 351 -0.92 -7.19 -17.70
CA ARG A 351 -1.03 -8.08 -18.89
C ARG A 351 -2.25 -9.02 -18.83
N ASN A 352 -2.83 -9.21 -17.65
CA ASN A 352 -4.01 -10.06 -17.44
C ASN A 352 -5.26 -9.27 -17.06
N ASN A 353 -5.27 -7.94 -17.30
CA ASN A 353 -6.38 -7.03 -17.00
C ASN A 353 -6.74 -6.94 -15.51
N TYR A 354 -5.79 -7.27 -14.63
CA TYR A 354 -5.91 -6.96 -13.20
C TYR A 354 -5.46 -5.52 -12.97
N LYS A 355 -6.26 -4.78 -12.19
CA LYS A 355 -5.87 -3.45 -11.75
C LYS A 355 -4.80 -3.55 -10.66
N CYS A 356 -3.98 -2.51 -10.54
CA CYS A 356 -2.96 -2.41 -9.50
C CYS A 356 -3.27 -1.23 -8.59
N VAL A 357 -3.13 -1.41 -7.30
CA VAL A 357 -3.23 -0.33 -6.31
C VAL A 357 -1.89 -0.25 -5.58
N MET A 358 -1.10 0.79 -5.85
CA MET A 358 0.13 1.04 -5.08
C MET A 358 -0.24 1.41 -3.65
N SER A 359 0.40 0.78 -2.66
CA SER A 359 -0.02 0.92 -1.26
C SER A 359 1.13 1.24 -0.32
N HIS A 360 0.81 2.04 0.70
CA HIS A 360 1.61 2.25 1.89
C HIS A 360 1.48 1.07 2.85
N ARG A 361 2.07 1.21 4.05
CA ARG A 361 1.85 0.33 5.20
C ARG A 361 1.36 1.17 6.39
N SER A 362 0.89 0.49 7.45
CA SER A 362 0.46 1.16 8.70
C SER A 362 1.61 1.89 9.40
N GLY A 363 2.80 1.31 9.45
CA GLY A 363 4.04 1.96 9.90
C GLY A 363 4.79 2.54 8.70
N GLU A 364 4.75 3.85 8.56
CA GLU A 364 5.32 4.62 7.46
C GLU A 364 6.37 5.63 7.94
N SER A 365 7.02 6.26 6.99
CA SER A 365 7.89 7.41 7.19
C SER A 365 7.54 8.50 6.18
N GLU A 366 8.24 9.63 6.22
CA GLU A 366 8.14 10.70 5.22
C GLU A 366 8.68 10.32 3.83
N ASP A 367 9.21 9.11 3.67
CA ASP A 367 9.66 8.59 2.38
C ASP A 367 8.49 8.48 1.40
N ALA A 368 8.61 9.13 0.24
CA ALA A 368 7.56 9.21 -0.78
C ALA A 368 7.81 8.28 -1.99
N PHE A 369 8.66 7.26 -1.86
CA PHE A 369 9.03 6.36 -2.97
C PHE A 369 7.82 5.81 -3.71
N ILE A 370 6.79 5.36 -2.99
CA ILE A 370 5.59 4.77 -3.59
C ILE A 370 4.78 5.73 -4.45
N ALA A 371 4.88 7.05 -4.24
CA ALA A 371 4.24 8.05 -5.09
C ALA A 371 4.89 8.08 -6.48
N ASP A 372 6.23 8.20 -6.55
CA ASP A 372 6.98 8.07 -7.80
C ASP A 372 6.76 6.70 -8.45
N PHE A 373 6.73 5.63 -7.65
CA PHE A 373 6.62 4.26 -8.15
C PHE A 373 5.23 3.98 -8.73
N ALA A 374 4.16 4.55 -8.16
CA ALA A 374 2.82 4.47 -8.72
C ALA A 374 2.73 5.09 -10.12
N VAL A 375 3.35 6.27 -10.31
CA VAL A 375 3.40 6.95 -11.61
C VAL A 375 4.33 6.21 -12.57
N ALA A 376 5.51 5.75 -12.10
CA ALA A 376 6.46 4.98 -12.90
C ALA A 376 5.81 3.74 -13.55
N LEU A 377 5.00 3.02 -12.79
CA LEU A 377 4.37 1.77 -13.23
C LEU A 377 2.96 1.96 -13.79
N ASN A 378 2.48 3.22 -13.87
CA ASN A 378 1.10 3.53 -14.28
C ASN A 378 0.08 2.62 -13.58
N THR A 379 0.19 2.49 -12.24
CA THR A 379 -0.74 1.63 -11.48
C THR A 379 -2.17 2.16 -11.51
N GLY A 380 -2.33 3.45 -11.78
CA GLY A 380 -3.62 4.12 -11.91
C GLY A 380 -4.32 4.38 -10.58
N GLN A 381 -3.87 3.77 -9.50
CA GLN A 381 -4.44 3.91 -8.16
C GLN A 381 -3.34 3.91 -7.10
N ILE A 382 -3.57 4.66 -6.00
CA ILE A 382 -2.70 4.67 -4.82
C ILE A 382 -3.53 4.69 -3.55
N LYS A 383 -3.18 3.84 -2.58
CA LYS A 383 -3.72 3.77 -1.23
C LYS A 383 -2.63 4.22 -0.27
N THR A 384 -2.78 5.41 0.33
CA THR A 384 -1.75 5.96 1.21
C THR A 384 -2.31 6.75 2.41
N GLY A 385 -3.43 6.27 2.95
CA GLY A 385 -4.05 6.78 4.17
C GLY A 385 -4.90 8.02 3.95
N ALA A 386 -5.20 8.72 5.05
CA ALA A 386 -5.94 9.98 5.04
C ALA A 386 -5.02 11.18 4.73
N LEU A 387 -5.64 12.35 4.63
CA LEU A 387 -4.93 13.63 4.44
C LEU A 387 -4.47 14.26 5.76
N ALA A 388 -4.09 13.43 6.71
CA ALA A 388 -3.54 13.80 8.02
C ALA A 388 -2.34 12.92 8.33
N ARG A 389 -1.44 13.41 9.20
CA ARG A 389 -0.13 12.84 9.53
C ARG A 389 0.89 13.03 8.40
N GLY A 390 2.09 13.49 8.75
CA GLY A 390 3.13 13.91 7.81
C GLY A 390 3.57 12.80 6.85
N GLU A 391 3.67 11.58 7.36
CA GLU A 391 4.08 10.41 6.59
C GLU A 391 3.04 10.00 5.50
N ARG A 392 1.78 10.39 5.65
CA ARG A 392 0.74 10.18 4.62
C ARG A 392 0.74 11.32 3.60
N THR A 393 0.73 12.56 4.12
CA THR A 393 0.70 13.75 3.26
C THR A 393 1.97 13.91 2.42
N ALA A 394 3.11 13.36 2.83
CA ALA A 394 4.34 13.33 2.02
C ALA A 394 4.13 12.71 0.63
N LYS A 395 3.38 11.60 0.54
CA LYS A 395 3.07 10.93 -0.73
C LYS A 395 2.13 11.77 -1.60
N TYR A 396 1.09 12.35 -0.99
CA TYR A 396 0.17 13.24 -1.69
C TYR A 396 0.87 14.51 -2.21
N ASN A 397 1.72 15.12 -1.38
CA ASN A 397 2.50 16.28 -1.79
C ASN A 397 3.45 15.95 -2.95
N ARG A 398 4.07 14.76 -2.92
CA ARG A 398 4.91 14.29 -4.03
C ARG A 398 4.11 14.12 -5.33
N LEU A 399 2.91 13.59 -5.27
CA LEU A 399 2.03 13.47 -6.44
C LEU A 399 1.58 14.85 -6.96
N LEU A 400 1.33 15.83 -6.08
CA LEU A 400 1.06 17.22 -6.48
C LEU A 400 2.27 17.86 -7.19
N GLU A 401 3.51 17.57 -6.75
CA GLU A 401 4.72 18.01 -7.44
C GLU A 401 4.83 17.37 -8.84
N ILE A 402 4.58 16.05 -8.94
CA ILE A 402 4.61 15.34 -10.24
C ILE A 402 3.55 15.89 -11.20
N GLU A 403 2.40 16.34 -10.69
CA GLU A 403 1.33 16.93 -11.51
C GLU A 403 1.78 18.19 -12.28
N PHE A 404 2.78 18.94 -11.79
CA PHE A 404 3.34 20.06 -12.54
C PHE A 404 4.09 19.65 -13.80
N GLU A 405 4.60 18.41 -13.84
CA GLU A 405 5.37 17.86 -14.96
C GLU A 405 4.54 16.90 -15.83
N SER A 406 3.39 16.42 -15.31
CA SER A 406 2.52 15.45 -15.95
C SER A 406 1.07 15.80 -15.64
N ASP A 407 0.26 16.02 -16.64
CA ASP A 407 -1.13 16.45 -16.54
C ASP A 407 -2.15 15.31 -16.79
N GLU A 408 -1.69 14.08 -16.92
CA GLU A 408 -2.57 12.93 -17.17
C GLU A 408 -3.06 12.31 -15.84
N TYR A 409 -4.18 12.81 -15.33
CA TYR A 409 -4.87 12.19 -14.20
C TYR A 409 -5.85 11.12 -14.70
N LEU A 410 -5.81 9.92 -14.12
CA LEU A 410 -6.65 8.82 -14.59
C LEU A 410 -8.14 9.10 -14.39
N GLY A 411 -8.54 9.57 -13.18
CA GLY A 411 -9.88 10.07 -12.88
C GLY A 411 -11.00 9.20 -13.42
N GLU A 412 -11.84 9.78 -14.26
CA GLU A 412 -13.01 9.12 -14.85
C GLU A 412 -12.68 7.95 -15.79
N LYS A 413 -11.42 7.81 -16.19
CA LYS A 413 -10.96 6.72 -17.07
C LYS A 413 -10.64 5.43 -16.31
N LEU A 414 -10.63 5.45 -14.94
CA LEU A 414 -10.41 4.27 -14.11
C LEU A 414 -11.62 3.32 -14.21
#